data_f3d6d00bc1942703df7b46a94719e80b
#
_entry.id   f3d6d00bc1942703df7b46a94719e80b
#
_cell.length_a   1.000
_cell.length_b   1.000
_cell.length_c   1.000
_cell.angle_alpha   90.00
_cell.angle_beta   90.00
_cell.angle_gamma   90.00
#
_symmetry.space_group_name_H-M   'P 1'
#
loop_
_entity.id
_entity.type
_entity.pdbx_description
1 polymer ?
#
loop_
_entity_poly.entity_id
_entity_poly.type
_entity_poly.pdbx_seq_one_letter_code
_entity_poly.pdbx_strand_id
1 'polypeptide(L)'
;MKKIKILIPNYNDWKSVFKLLENIDLEISDWDAEVSILIINDASIEKIPENNFNFKNIKSTKTVNMKENRGHQRSTAAGLKYISEKEDFDYVIPMDG
;
A
#
# COMPACT_ATOMS: atom_id res chain seq x y z
N MET A 1 18.50 6.80 -6.85
CA MET A 1 17.61 6.68 -5.67
C MET A 1 16.91 5.32 -5.70
N LYS A 2 16.92 4.62 -4.59
CA LYS A 2 16.24 3.32 -4.49
C LYS A 2 14.74 3.49 -4.57
N LYS A 3 14.09 2.54 -5.23
CA LYS A 3 12.63 2.49 -5.32
C LYS A 3 12.10 1.42 -4.39
N ILE A 4 11.32 1.84 -3.40
CA ILE A 4 10.75 0.96 -2.39
C ILE A 4 9.24 0.97 -2.52
N LYS A 5 8.66 -0.22 -2.62
CA LYS A 5 7.20 -0.41 -2.62
C LYS A 5 6.79 -0.98 -1.28
N ILE A 6 5.83 -0.36 -0.63
CA ILE A 6 5.25 -0.88 0.60
C ILE A 6 3.87 -1.43 0.25
N LEU A 7 3.66 -2.69 0.57
CA LEU A 7 2.44 -3.42 0.24
C LEU A 7 1.59 -3.58 1.49
N ILE A 8 0.36 -3.08 1.44
CA ILE A 8 -0.55 -3.07 2.59
C ILE A 8 -1.87 -3.75 2.19
N PRO A 9 -2.21 -4.91 2.78
CA PRO A 9 -3.54 -5.49 2.57
C PRO A 9 -4.57 -4.75 3.42
N ASN A 10 -5.78 -4.59 2.90
CA ASN A 10 -6.87 -3.96 3.61
C ASN A 10 -8.18 -4.73 3.42
N TYR A 11 -8.89 -4.94 4.51
CA TYR A 11 -10.26 -5.45 4.48
C TYR A 11 -11.08 -4.66 5.49
N ASN A 12 -11.95 -3.77 5.00
CA ASN A 12 -12.86 -2.96 5.84
C ASN A 12 -12.17 -2.20 6.97
N ASP A 13 -10.96 -1.70 6.75
CA ASP A 13 -10.20 -1.01 7.79
C ASP A 13 -9.39 0.17 7.25
N TRP A 14 -10.06 1.01 6.47
CA TRP A 14 -9.41 2.18 5.89
C TRP A 14 -8.85 3.14 6.93
N LYS A 15 -9.51 3.24 8.09
CA LYS A 15 -9.05 4.11 9.17
C LYS A 15 -7.64 3.73 9.63
N SER A 16 -7.40 2.45 9.86
CA SER A 16 -6.08 1.96 10.24
C SER A 16 -5.07 2.13 9.13
N VAL A 17 -5.48 1.91 7.88
CA VAL A 17 -4.61 2.11 6.72
C VAL A 17 -4.15 3.56 6.65
N PHE A 18 -5.06 4.53 6.76
CA PHE A 18 -4.68 5.94 6.72
C PHE A 18 -3.73 6.31 7.84
N LYS A 19 -3.97 5.81 9.05
CA LYS A 19 -3.09 6.07 10.17
C LYS A 19 -1.70 5.50 9.93
N LEU A 20 -1.64 4.30 9.37
CA LEU A 20 -0.37 3.67 9.01
C LEU A 20 0.37 4.49 7.95
N LEU A 21 -0.34 4.98 6.94
CA LEU A 21 0.25 5.82 5.90
C LEU A 21 0.83 7.12 6.47
N GLU A 22 0.13 7.76 7.40
CA GLU A 22 0.64 8.94 8.07
C GLU A 22 1.93 8.65 8.82
N ASN A 23 1.98 7.53 9.54
CA ASN A 23 3.17 7.11 10.28
C ASN A 23 4.33 6.80 9.31
N ILE A 24 4.06 6.13 8.22
CA ILE A 24 5.07 5.83 7.20
C ILE A 24 5.61 7.13 6.62
N ASP A 25 4.74 8.07 6.30
CA ASP A 25 5.13 9.34 5.70
C ASP A 25 6.09 10.12 6.61
N LEU A 26 5.86 10.07 7.91
CA LEU A 26 6.77 10.69 8.87
C LEU A 26 8.08 9.93 8.98
N GLU A 27 8.03 8.61 9.03
CA GLU A 27 9.19 7.76 9.24
C GLU A 27 10.19 7.85 8.07
N ILE A 28 9.70 7.95 6.85
CA ILE A 28 10.55 7.96 5.66
C ILE A 28 11.06 9.36 5.30
N SER A 29 10.81 10.36 6.13
CA SER A 29 11.16 11.76 5.81
C SER A 29 12.64 11.96 5.54
N ASP A 30 13.50 11.15 6.14
CA ASP A 30 14.95 11.24 5.98
C ASP A 30 15.55 10.10 5.13
N TRP A 31 14.71 9.28 4.53
CA TRP A 31 15.17 8.19 3.68
C TRP A 31 15.64 8.71 2.31
N ASP A 32 16.78 8.23 1.86
CA ASP A 32 17.24 8.48 0.51
C ASP A 32 16.65 7.42 -0.44
N ALA A 33 15.34 7.45 -0.56
CA ALA A 33 14.61 6.46 -1.32
C ALA A 33 13.29 7.04 -1.81
N GLU A 34 12.83 6.51 -2.93
CA GLU A 34 11.52 6.84 -3.50
C GLU A 34 10.54 5.79 -3.00
N VAL A 35 9.64 6.17 -2.11
CA VAL A 35 8.70 5.24 -1.47
C VAL A 35 7.31 5.40 -2.07
N SER A 36 6.76 4.29 -2.54
CA SER A 36 5.39 4.22 -3.06
C SER A 36 4.61 3.15 -2.30
N ILE A 37 3.31 3.36 -2.19
CA ILE A 37 2.42 2.46 -1.45
C ILE A 37 1.50 1.74 -2.43
N LEU A 38 1.35 0.43 -2.26
CA LEU A 38 0.33 -0.34 -2.94
C LEU A 38 -0.60 -0.95 -1.90
N ILE A 39 -1.87 -0.59 -1.96
CA ILE A 39 -2.90 -1.11 -1.07
C ILE A 39 -3.68 -2.18 -1.83
N ILE A 40 -3.75 -3.37 -1.28
CA ILE A 40 -4.59 -4.43 -1.83
C ILE A 40 -5.88 -4.44 -1.03
N ASN A 41 -6.94 -3.93 -1.64
CA ASN A 41 -8.26 -3.89 -1.02
C ASN A 41 -8.97 -5.21 -1.27
N ASP A 42 -9.05 -6.04 -0.23
CA ASP A 42 -9.50 -7.43 -0.31
C ASP A 42 -11.03 -7.51 -0.22
N ALA A 43 -11.71 -7.07 -1.29
CA ALA A 43 -13.17 -7.11 -1.42
C ALA A 43 -13.89 -6.41 -0.25
N SER A 44 -13.34 -5.29 0.22
CA SER A 44 -13.97 -4.52 1.28
C SER A 44 -15.31 -3.97 0.82
N ILE A 45 -16.33 -4.04 1.68
CA ILE A 45 -17.62 -3.38 1.44
C ILE A 45 -17.54 -1.90 1.83
N GLU A 46 -16.58 -1.53 2.65
CA GLU A 46 -16.34 -0.15 3.04
C GLU A 46 -15.77 0.63 1.87
N LYS A 47 -16.36 1.78 1.58
CA LYS A 47 -15.89 2.63 0.49
C LYS A 47 -14.57 3.29 0.83
N ILE A 48 -13.74 3.50 -0.18
CA ILE A 48 -12.52 4.27 -0.03
C ILE A 48 -12.92 5.69 0.41
N PRO A 49 -12.36 6.19 1.53
CA PRO A 49 -12.65 7.56 1.95
C PRO A 49 -12.23 8.58 0.88
N GLU A 50 -12.96 9.67 0.77
CA GLU A 50 -12.67 10.73 -0.18
C GLU A 50 -11.44 11.56 0.18
N ASN A 51 -10.69 11.15 1.17
CA ASN A 51 -9.47 11.82 1.55
C ASN A 51 -8.43 11.65 0.45
N ASN A 52 -7.77 12.73 0.14
CA ASN A 52 -6.67 12.68 -0.79
C ASN A 52 -5.49 11.96 -0.16
N PHE A 53 -4.92 11.01 -0.90
CA PHE A 53 -3.65 10.41 -0.53
C PHE A 53 -2.55 11.42 -0.81
N ASN A 54 -2.54 12.48 -0.01
CA ASN A 54 -1.68 13.62 -0.24
C ASN A 54 -0.62 13.68 0.84
N PHE A 55 0.45 12.94 0.63
CA PHE A 55 1.53 12.82 1.59
C PHE A 55 2.77 13.57 1.12
N LYS A 56 3.57 14.02 2.07
CA LYS A 56 4.73 14.83 1.80
C LYS A 56 5.92 14.02 1.30
N ASN A 57 6.12 12.82 1.86
CA ASN A 57 7.28 11.98 1.59
C ASN A 57 6.95 10.73 0.77
N ILE A 58 5.72 10.26 0.82
CA ILE A 58 5.26 9.15 -0.01
C ILE A 58 5.03 9.68 -1.42
N LYS A 59 5.70 9.09 -2.39
CA LYS A 59 5.63 9.55 -3.77
C LYS A 59 4.27 9.27 -4.42
N SER A 60 3.75 8.08 -4.23
CA SER A 60 2.47 7.70 -4.81
C SER A 60 1.78 6.63 -3.99
N THR A 61 0.46 6.60 -4.07
CA THR A 61 -0.37 5.59 -3.42
C THR A 61 -1.33 5.04 -4.45
N LYS A 62 -1.36 3.72 -4.60
CA LYS A 62 -2.22 3.04 -5.56
C LYS A 62 -3.02 1.98 -4.83
N THR A 63 -4.28 1.80 -5.22
CA THR A 63 -5.15 0.78 -4.66
C THR A 63 -5.54 -0.21 -5.74
N VAL A 64 -5.37 -1.51 -5.44
CA VAL A 64 -5.86 -2.58 -6.29
C VAL A 64 -7.00 -3.27 -5.56
N ASN A 65 -8.16 -3.37 -6.21
CA ASN A 65 -9.34 -3.99 -5.63
C ASN A 65 -9.44 -5.44 -6.05
N MET A 66 -9.53 -6.34 -5.08
CA MET A 66 -9.79 -7.76 -5.32
C MET A 66 -11.28 -7.98 -5.46
N LYS A 67 -11.67 -8.88 -6.34
CA LYS A 67 -13.11 -9.18 -6.57
C LYS A 67 -13.74 -9.97 -5.44
N GLU A 68 -12.94 -10.76 -4.74
CA GLU A 68 -13.39 -11.61 -3.65
C GLU A 68 -12.41 -11.51 -2.48
N ASN A 69 -12.94 -11.67 -1.27
CA ASN A 69 -12.08 -11.74 -0.09
C ASN A 69 -11.28 -13.04 -0.13
N ARG A 70 -9.96 -12.92 -0.17
CA ARG A 70 -9.05 -14.07 -0.24
C ARG A 70 -8.16 -14.21 0.98
N GLY A 71 -8.32 -13.33 1.96
CA GLY A 71 -7.49 -13.32 3.15
C GLY A 71 -6.16 -12.63 2.94
N HIS A 72 -5.50 -12.27 4.04
CA HIS A 72 -4.27 -11.47 3.99
C HIS A 72 -3.13 -12.14 3.21
N GLN A 73 -2.95 -13.44 3.38
CA GLN A 73 -1.86 -14.15 2.70
C GLN A 73 -2.03 -14.12 1.18
N ARG A 74 -3.23 -14.36 0.70
CA ARG A 74 -3.51 -14.33 -0.74
C ARG A 74 -3.46 -12.92 -1.30
N SER A 75 -3.95 -11.94 -0.54
CA SER A 75 -3.87 -10.54 -0.94
C SER A 75 -2.42 -10.09 -1.05
N THR A 76 -1.59 -10.46 -0.09
CA THR A 76 -0.16 -10.14 -0.13
C THR A 76 0.51 -10.80 -1.33
N ALA A 77 0.23 -12.09 -1.59
CA ALA A 77 0.78 -12.79 -2.74
C ALA A 77 0.35 -12.14 -4.06
N ALA A 78 -0.93 -11.77 -4.18
CA ALA A 78 -1.45 -11.10 -5.36
C ALA A 78 -0.77 -9.74 -5.57
N GLY A 79 -0.56 -9.00 -4.48
CA GLY A 79 0.14 -7.73 -4.54
C GLY A 79 1.58 -7.86 -4.98
N LEU A 80 2.30 -8.84 -4.45
CA LEU A 80 3.68 -9.11 -4.85
C LEU A 80 3.77 -9.47 -6.32
N LYS A 81 2.84 -10.29 -6.80
CA LYS A 81 2.78 -10.65 -8.21
C LYS A 81 2.51 -9.42 -9.07
N TYR A 82 1.57 -8.59 -8.68
CA TYR A 82 1.25 -7.35 -9.40
C TYR A 82 2.48 -6.45 -9.49
N ILE A 83 3.18 -6.25 -8.39
CA ILE A 83 4.38 -5.40 -8.36
C ILE A 83 5.45 -5.97 -9.29
N SER A 84 5.70 -7.28 -9.22
CA SER A 84 6.75 -7.90 -10.03
C SER A 84 6.47 -7.83 -11.53
N GLU A 85 5.19 -7.81 -11.93
CA GLU A 85 4.80 -7.78 -13.34
C GLU A 85 4.59 -6.36 -13.88
N LYS A 86 4.17 -5.42 -13.03
CA LYS A 86 3.69 -4.11 -13.49
C LYS A 86 4.49 -2.93 -12.99
N GLU A 87 5.29 -3.11 -11.95
CA GLU A 87 5.97 -2.00 -11.32
C GLU A 87 7.49 -2.16 -11.35
N ASP A 88 8.18 -1.03 -11.35
CA ASP A 88 9.63 -0.98 -11.25
C ASP A 88 10.01 -0.69 -9.80
N PHE A 89 10.86 -1.54 -9.21
CA PHE A 89 11.22 -1.40 -7.79
C PHE A 89 12.55 -2.06 -7.49
N ASP A 90 13.19 -1.60 -6.41
CA ASP A 90 14.39 -2.24 -5.85
C ASP A 90 14.03 -3.14 -4.67
N TYR A 91 13.06 -2.72 -3.85
CA TYR A 91 12.63 -3.47 -2.67
C TYR A 91 11.13 -3.42 -2.51
N VAL A 92 10.56 -4.50 -1.97
CA VAL A 92 9.16 -4.59 -1.58
C VAL A 92 9.09 -4.93 -0.10
N ILE A 93 8.30 -4.16 0.65
CA ILE A 93 8.10 -4.40 2.08
C ILE A 93 6.61 -4.67 2.30
N PRO A 94 6.21 -5.94 2.55
CA PRO A 94 4.83 -6.22 2.93
C PRO A 94 4.60 -5.83 4.38
N MET A 95 3.45 -5.24 4.65
CA MET A 95 3.05 -4.83 6.00
C MET A 95 1.64 -5.31 6.29
N ASP A 96 1.40 -5.69 7.54
CA ASP A 96 0.04 -5.93 8.02
C ASP A 96 -0.58 -4.60 8.40
N GLY A 97 -1.77 -4.37 7.87
CA GLY A 97 -2.50 -3.14 8.14
C GLY A 97 -3.05 -3.02 9.54
#